data_21f59298062498fa3cef7ce0493129f8
#
_entry.id   21f59298062498fa3cef7ce0493129f8
#
_cell.length_a   1.000
_cell.length_b   1.000
_cell.length_c   1.000
_cell.angle_alpha   90.00
_cell.angle_beta   90.00
_cell.angle_gamma   90.00
#
_symmetry.space_group_name_H-M   'P 1'
#
loop_
_entity.id
_entity.type
_entity.pdbx_description
1 polymer ?
#
loop_
_entity_poly.entity_id
_entity_poly.type
_entity_poly.pdbx_seq_one_letter_code
_entity_poly.pdbx_strand_id
1 'polypeptide(L)'
;MKPSQISIVLATWCPHCVPLSLEMTKRMSKDLGVPYQVLDIDDEQKVRIADSLVRLYGDDSEDYLIPQVFLEYSDGRVQHIFTGFSENTDITRRHWEDLFSSSFYNSLRS
;
A
#
# COMPACT_ATOMS: atom_id res chain seq x y z
N MET A 1 -4.48 14.99 8.93
CA MET A 1 -4.37 15.50 7.55
C MET A 1 -4.71 14.40 6.58
N LYS A 2 -5.47 14.72 5.56
CA LYS A 2 -5.91 13.75 4.56
C LYS A 2 -4.83 13.56 3.50
N PRO A 3 -4.53 12.31 3.09
CA PRO A 3 -3.58 12.09 2.01
C PRO A 3 -4.14 12.57 0.68
N SER A 4 -3.25 12.87 -0.26
CA SER A 4 -3.62 13.27 -1.62
C SER A 4 -3.66 12.09 -2.58
N GLN A 5 -2.96 11.00 -2.27
CA GLN A 5 -2.89 9.83 -3.11
C GLN A 5 -2.48 8.60 -2.31
N ILE A 6 -2.93 7.43 -2.75
CA ILE A 6 -2.50 6.14 -2.22
C ILE A 6 -1.68 5.45 -3.31
N SER A 7 -0.52 4.88 -2.94
CA SER A 7 0.30 4.10 -3.87
C SER A 7 0.45 2.68 -3.33
N ILE A 8 0.18 1.69 -4.17
CA ILE A 8 0.41 0.29 -3.83
C ILE A 8 1.47 -0.31 -4.75
N VAL A 9 2.53 -0.84 -4.13
CA VAL A 9 3.59 -1.59 -4.81
C VAL A 9 3.19 -3.05 -4.79
N LEU A 10 3.06 -3.66 -5.96
CA LEU A 10 2.59 -5.04 -6.06
C LEU A 10 3.18 -5.76 -7.28
N ALA A 11 2.92 -7.06 -7.34
CA ALA A 11 3.09 -7.86 -8.55
C ALA A 11 1.80 -8.62 -8.83
N THR A 12 1.42 -8.74 -10.08
CA THR A 12 0.16 -9.39 -10.46
C THR A 12 0.14 -10.89 -10.16
N TRP A 13 1.31 -11.51 -10.09
CA TRP A 13 1.44 -12.93 -9.75
C TRP A 13 1.43 -13.22 -8.25
N CYS A 14 1.43 -12.18 -7.43
CA CYS A 14 1.47 -12.32 -5.98
C CYS A 14 0.04 -12.46 -5.43
N PRO A 15 -0.31 -13.57 -4.76
CA PRO A 15 -1.68 -13.78 -4.27
C PRO A 15 -2.08 -12.82 -3.14
N HIS A 16 -1.12 -12.27 -2.41
CA HIS A 16 -1.39 -11.25 -1.39
C HIS A 16 -1.65 -9.87 -2.00
N CYS A 17 -1.18 -9.68 -3.23
CA CYS A 17 -1.32 -8.42 -3.96
C CYS A 17 -2.64 -8.35 -4.71
N VAL A 18 -2.93 -9.38 -5.49
CA VAL A 18 -4.10 -9.45 -6.36
C VAL A 18 -4.81 -10.78 -6.13
N PRO A 19 -6.10 -10.79 -5.78
CA PRO A 19 -6.97 -9.60 -5.70
C PRO A 19 -6.96 -8.89 -4.35
N LEU A 20 -6.45 -9.52 -3.28
CA LEU A 20 -6.69 -9.08 -1.91
C LEU A 20 -6.27 -7.62 -1.63
N SER A 21 -4.98 -7.32 -1.72
CA SER A 21 -4.50 -5.99 -1.33
C SER A 21 -4.90 -4.92 -2.32
N LEU A 22 -5.04 -5.26 -3.59
CA LEU A 22 -5.57 -4.34 -4.58
C LEU A 22 -7.01 -3.94 -4.25
N GLU A 23 -7.87 -4.91 -3.91
CA GLU A 23 -9.26 -4.63 -3.54
C GLU A 23 -9.35 -3.79 -2.27
N MET A 24 -8.49 -4.07 -1.28
CA MET A 24 -8.44 -3.29 -0.05
C MET A 24 -7.97 -1.86 -0.30
N THR A 25 -7.03 -1.67 -1.23
CA THR A 25 -6.56 -0.34 -1.63
C THR A 25 -7.67 0.44 -2.34
N LYS A 26 -8.43 -0.22 -3.21
CA LYS A 26 -9.60 0.40 -3.86
C LYS A 26 -10.64 0.82 -2.84
N ARG A 27 -10.89 -0.01 -1.84
CA ARG A 27 -11.79 0.31 -0.74
C ARG A 27 -11.32 1.55 0.02
N MET A 28 -10.03 1.60 0.34
CA MET A 28 -9.43 2.74 1.03
C MET A 28 -9.56 4.02 0.19
N SER A 29 -9.27 3.92 -1.10
CA SER A 29 -9.41 5.05 -2.03
C SER A 29 -10.82 5.62 -2.02
N LYS A 30 -11.81 4.75 -2.08
CA LYS A 30 -13.22 5.15 -2.05
C LYS A 30 -13.60 5.75 -0.69
N ASP A 31 -13.15 5.12 0.39
CA ASP A 31 -13.47 5.52 1.75
C ASP A 31 -12.87 6.88 2.11
N LEU A 32 -11.64 7.12 1.68
CA LEU A 32 -10.96 8.40 1.93
C LEU A 32 -11.25 9.47 0.87
N GLY A 33 -11.81 9.07 -0.26
CA GLY A 33 -12.09 9.99 -1.36
C GLY A 33 -10.85 10.51 -2.05
N VAL A 34 -9.80 9.68 -2.16
CA VAL A 34 -8.52 10.05 -2.80
C VAL A 34 -8.15 9.02 -3.86
N PRO A 35 -7.42 9.45 -4.93
CA PRO A 35 -7.02 8.52 -5.97
C PRO A 35 -5.97 7.52 -5.48
N TYR A 36 -5.86 6.41 -6.16
CA TYR A 36 -4.79 5.44 -5.94
C TYR A 36 -4.05 5.15 -7.24
N GLN A 37 -2.79 4.74 -7.12
CA GLN A 37 -2.03 4.24 -8.25
C GLN A 37 -1.44 2.87 -7.93
N VAL A 38 -1.35 2.04 -8.95
CA VAL A 38 -0.77 0.72 -8.86
C VAL A 38 0.64 0.78 -9.44
N LEU A 39 1.62 0.41 -8.62
CA LEU A 39 3.02 0.36 -9.04
C LEU A 39 3.43 -1.11 -9.17
N ASP A 40 3.18 -1.66 -10.36
CA ASP A 40 3.52 -3.04 -10.69
C ASP A 40 5.03 -3.14 -10.89
N ILE A 41 5.68 -3.99 -10.10
CA ILE A 41 7.15 -4.13 -10.15
C ILE A 41 7.63 -4.80 -11.45
N ASP A 42 6.72 -5.41 -12.20
CA ASP A 42 7.06 -5.99 -13.51
C ASP A 42 6.92 -4.98 -14.66
N ASP A 43 6.39 -3.79 -14.37
CA ASP A 43 6.29 -2.70 -15.33
C ASP A 43 7.56 -1.86 -15.26
N GLU A 44 8.30 -1.76 -16.35
CA GLU A 44 9.59 -1.06 -16.41
C GLU A 44 9.51 0.41 -15.99
N GLN A 45 8.39 1.06 -16.26
CA GLN A 45 8.21 2.46 -15.89
C GLN A 45 7.82 2.60 -14.42
N LYS A 46 6.97 1.70 -13.92
CA LYS A 46 6.45 1.75 -12.57
C LYS A 46 7.44 1.25 -11.52
N VAL A 47 8.29 0.29 -11.87
CA VAL A 47 9.23 -0.30 -10.92
C VAL A 47 10.22 0.72 -10.37
N ARG A 48 10.59 1.72 -11.13
CA ARG A 48 11.51 2.77 -10.67
C ARG A 48 10.89 3.60 -9.55
N ILE A 49 9.61 3.94 -9.70
CA ILE A 49 8.87 4.67 -8.68
C ILE A 49 8.69 3.78 -7.44
N ALA A 50 8.32 2.52 -7.66
CA ALA A 50 8.16 1.54 -6.59
C ALA A 50 9.43 1.38 -5.77
N ASP A 51 10.57 1.19 -6.42
CA ASP A 51 11.86 1.03 -5.75
C ASP A 51 12.21 2.25 -4.92
N SER A 52 11.96 3.45 -5.44
CA SER A 52 12.23 4.68 -4.70
C SER A 52 11.38 4.78 -3.43
N LEU A 53 10.09 4.46 -3.54
CA LEU A 53 9.20 4.47 -2.38
C LEU A 53 9.64 3.46 -1.32
N VAL A 54 9.95 2.23 -1.73
CA VAL A 54 10.34 1.17 -0.82
C VAL A 54 11.66 1.51 -0.12
N ARG A 55 12.66 1.99 -0.88
CA ARG A 55 13.97 2.31 -0.32
C ARG A 55 13.95 3.50 0.63
N LEU A 56 13.16 4.51 0.32
CA LEU A 56 13.14 5.74 1.11
C LEU A 56 12.16 5.68 2.29
N TYR A 57 11.05 4.98 2.15
CA TYR A 57 9.96 5.06 3.12
C TYR A 57 9.42 3.71 3.59
N GLY A 58 9.67 2.63 2.86
CA GLY A 58 9.07 1.33 3.11
C GLY A 58 10.00 0.33 3.76
N ASP A 59 9.62 -0.93 3.68
CA ASP A 59 10.40 -2.07 4.15
C ASP A 59 11.42 -2.47 3.11
N ASP A 60 12.60 -1.87 3.17
CA ASP A 60 13.72 -2.15 2.27
C ASP A 60 14.61 -3.22 2.90
N SER A 61 14.12 -4.45 2.92
CA SER A 61 14.86 -5.61 3.39
C SER A 61 15.47 -6.37 2.22
N GLU A 62 16.30 -7.38 2.52
CA GLU A 62 16.91 -8.24 1.51
C GLU A 62 15.85 -8.89 0.63
N ASP A 63 14.72 -9.26 1.23
CA ASP A 63 13.56 -9.77 0.50
C ASP A 63 12.65 -8.60 0.15
N TYR A 64 12.62 -8.22 -1.09
CA TYR A 64 11.74 -7.14 -1.56
C TYR A 64 10.28 -7.53 -1.26
N LEU A 65 9.77 -7.06 -0.14
CA LEU A 65 8.44 -7.45 0.34
C LEU A 65 7.34 -6.73 -0.43
N ILE A 66 6.34 -7.47 -0.86
CA ILE A 66 5.14 -6.96 -1.52
C ILE A 66 3.92 -7.69 -0.94
N PRO A 67 2.73 -7.05 -0.92
CA PRO A 67 2.49 -5.67 -1.31
C PRO A 67 2.96 -4.67 -0.25
N GLN A 68 3.28 -3.46 -0.67
CA GLN A 68 3.49 -2.35 0.26
C GLN A 68 2.61 -1.18 -0.15
N VAL A 69 2.03 -0.50 0.83
CA VAL A 69 1.10 0.59 0.58
C VAL A 69 1.62 1.87 1.25
N PHE A 70 1.55 2.96 0.52
CA PHE A 70 2.04 4.26 0.95
C PHE A 70 0.95 5.31 0.79
N LEU A 71 0.91 6.25 1.73
CA LEU A 71 0.11 7.46 1.58
C LEU A 71 1.03 8.61 1.19
N GLU A 72 0.63 9.36 0.18
CA GLU A 72 1.35 10.55 -0.26
C GLU A 72 0.51 11.76 0.08
N TYR A 73 1.16 12.80 0.59
CA TYR A 73 0.52 14.04 1.02
C TYR A 73 0.91 15.19 0.12
N SER A 74 0.05 16.20 0.03
CA SER A 74 0.25 17.33 -0.86
C SER A 74 1.50 18.16 -0.53
N ASP A 75 2.01 18.06 0.69
CA ASP A 75 3.24 18.73 1.11
C ASP A 75 4.52 17.94 0.78
N GLY A 76 4.39 16.83 0.08
CA GLY A 76 5.51 15.98 -0.32
C GLY A 76 5.85 14.87 0.66
N ARG A 77 5.19 14.80 1.81
CA ARG A 77 5.43 13.71 2.76
C ARG A 77 4.88 12.40 2.20
N VAL A 78 5.57 11.31 2.54
CA VAL A 78 5.14 9.95 2.20
C VAL A 78 5.16 9.12 3.48
N GLN A 79 4.14 8.32 3.67
CA GLN A 79 4.03 7.47 4.85
C GLN A 79 3.74 6.03 4.43
N HIS A 80 4.60 5.11 4.85
CA HIS A 80 4.36 3.69 4.69
C HIS A 80 3.33 3.24 5.72
N ILE A 81 2.28 2.55 5.27
CA ILE A 81 1.19 2.14 6.16
C ILE A 81 0.93 0.65 6.19
N PHE A 82 1.49 -0.11 5.25
CA PHE A 82 1.18 -1.53 5.15
C PHE A 82 2.25 -2.29 4.39
N THR A 83 2.61 -3.47 4.91
CA THR A 83 3.39 -4.47 4.19
C THR A 83 2.71 -5.83 4.38
N GLY A 84 2.45 -6.54 3.30
CA GLY A 84 1.89 -7.89 3.36
C GLY A 84 2.95 -8.92 3.71
N PHE A 85 2.57 -9.92 4.51
CA PHE A 85 3.44 -11.03 4.86
C PHE A 85 3.01 -12.29 4.14
N SER A 86 3.97 -12.97 3.60
CA SER A 86 3.91 -13.75 2.41
C SER A 86 3.39 -15.17 2.46
N GLU A 87 3.20 -15.81 3.57
CA GLU A 87 2.93 -17.24 3.52
C GLU A 87 1.45 -17.60 3.63
N ASN A 88 0.64 -16.66 4.11
CA ASN A 88 -0.77 -16.92 4.36
C ASN A 88 -1.60 -15.68 4.08
N THR A 89 -2.48 -15.77 3.08
CA THR A 89 -3.36 -14.67 2.72
C THR A 89 -4.31 -14.27 3.85
N ASP A 90 -4.63 -15.19 4.76
CA ASP A 90 -5.48 -14.88 5.91
C ASP A 90 -4.78 -13.93 6.88
N ILE A 91 -3.47 -14.07 7.05
CA ILE A 91 -2.68 -13.17 7.88
C ILE A 91 -2.67 -11.76 7.27
N THR A 92 -2.45 -11.68 5.97
CA THR A 92 -2.49 -10.41 5.25
C THR A 92 -3.87 -9.77 5.36
N ARG A 93 -4.93 -10.56 5.24
CA ARG A 93 -6.31 -10.07 5.40
C ARG A 93 -6.56 -9.50 6.80
N ARG A 94 -6.08 -10.16 7.85
CA ARG A 94 -6.20 -9.65 9.22
C ARG A 94 -5.47 -8.34 9.40
N HIS A 95 -4.28 -8.20 8.82
CA HIS A 95 -3.52 -6.95 8.88
C HIS A 95 -4.30 -5.81 8.22
N TRP A 96 -4.98 -6.08 7.11
CA TRP A 96 -5.86 -5.08 6.48
C TRP A 96 -7.04 -4.72 7.40
N GLU A 97 -7.67 -5.72 8.00
CA GLU A 97 -8.77 -5.48 8.94
C GLU A 97 -8.30 -4.67 10.14
N ASP A 98 -7.13 -4.97 10.69
CA ASP A 98 -6.54 -4.23 11.79
C ASP A 98 -6.27 -2.77 11.40
N LEU A 99 -5.76 -2.56 10.20
CA LEU A 99 -5.53 -1.21 9.69
C LEU A 99 -6.84 -0.42 9.61
N PHE A 100 -7.87 -1.00 9.00
CA PHE A 100 -9.17 -0.33 8.86
C PHE A 100 -9.85 -0.05 10.20
N SER A 101 -9.54 -0.84 11.23
CA SER A 101 -10.09 -0.68 12.58
C SER A 101 -9.25 0.22 13.47
N SER A 102 -8.08 0.66 13.01
CA SER A 102 -7.13 1.40 13.82
C SER A 102 -7.55 2.86 14.04
N SER A 103 -7.10 3.43 15.15
CA SER A 103 -7.28 4.85 15.42
C SER A 103 -6.57 5.72 14.38
N PHE A 104 -5.43 5.24 13.89
CA PHE A 104 -4.71 5.89 12.81
C PHE A 104 -5.60 6.06 11.56
N TYR A 105 -6.23 4.98 11.12
CA TYR A 105 -7.10 5.01 9.95
C TYR A 105 -8.30 5.93 10.17
N ASN A 106 -8.90 5.87 11.36
CA ASN A 106 -10.01 6.75 11.71
C ASN A 106 -9.61 8.23 11.63
N SER A 107 -8.37 8.55 12.01
CA SER A 107 -7.87 9.93 11.92
C SER A 107 -7.73 10.42 10.47
N LEU A 108 -7.48 9.52 9.54
CA LEU A 108 -7.40 9.86 8.11
C LEU A 108 -8.76 10.25 7.52
N ARG A 109 -9.83 9.73 8.10
CA ARG A 109 -11.20 9.96 7.64
C ARG A 109 -11.79 11.28 8.15
N SER A 110 -11.15 11.90 9.10
CA SER A 110 -11.64 13.14 9.73
C SER A 110 -11.40 14.38 8.87
#